data_78faba32b2834ab3add217748d05f3ac
#
_entry.id   78faba32b2834ab3add217748d05f3ac
#
_cell.length_a   1.000
_cell.length_b   1.000
_cell.length_c   1.000
_cell.angle_alpha   90.00
_cell.angle_beta   90.00
_cell.angle_gamma   90.00
#
_symmetry.space_group_name_H-M   'P 1'
#
loop_
_entity.id
_entity.type
_entity.pdbx_description
1 polymer ?
#
loop_
_entity_poly.entity_id
_entity_poly.type
_entity_poly.pdbx_seq_one_letter_code
_entity_poly.pdbx_strand_id
1 'polypeptide(L)'
;MTLAHRQIAARLTIAVITGLFSASVCGQQQQPVPRTIVLLDPAHGGPDTGAHLPNNLLEKDLTLAFATRLRALLATSGFTMVSTRDADPTVSFTTDQRAEIANHGHPNACLVLHATSSGNGVHVITSSLTPPRELDGPHTTVPWNAAQSASIPQSLSLANEIGLSLQQAKIPVVLSRSSLRPLDNLTCPAVAIEIAPLPRADSAATPVTDPSYQQNIAKAIAAALTSWRSRQIPVGAAK
;
A
#
# COMPACT_ATOMS: atom_id res chain seq x y z
N MET A 1 -23.04 74.20 -75.18
CA MET A 1 -22.46 74.40 -73.80
C MET A 1 -23.23 73.54 -72.89
N THR A 2 -22.74 72.37 -72.53
CA THR A 2 -23.22 71.54 -71.38
C THR A 2 -22.19 70.46 -71.08
N LEU A 3 -21.58 70.59 -69.98
CA LEU A 3 -20.57 69.67 -69.39
C LEU A 3 -21.21 68.34 -68.93
N ALA A 4 -20.68 67.27 -69.48
CA ALA A 4 -21.03 65.95 -69.05
C ALA A 4 -20.21 65.51 -67.77
N HIS A 5 -20.85 65.24 -66.70
CA HIS A 5 -20.21 64.67 -65.51
C HIS A 5 -20.18 63.14 -65.59
N ARG A 6 -18.95 62.62 -65.73
CA ARG A 6 -18.67 61.17 -65.63
C ARG A 6 -18.54 60.84 -64.10
N GLN A 7 -19.46 60.09 -63.60
CA GLN A 7 -19.30 59.47 -62.31
C GLN A 7 -18.60 58.09 -62.46
N ILE A 8 -17.45 57.99 -61.84
CA ILE A 8 -16.68 56.75 -61.71
C ILE A 8 -17.17 56.02 -60.44
N ALA A 9 -17.90 54.93 -60.60
CA ALA A 9 -18.26 54.05 -59.48
C ALA A 9 -17.11 53.15 -59.14
N ALA A 10 -16.47 53.40 -58.00
CA ALA A 10 -15.49 52.52 -57.42
C ALA A 10 -16.19 51.32 -56.75
N ARG A 11 -15.99 50.14 -57.28
CA ARG A 11 -16.43 48.86 -56.66
C ARG A 11 -15.39 48.44 -55.64
N LEU A 12 -15.73 48.52 -54.36
CA LEU A 12 -14.99 48.04 -53.25
C LEU A 12 -15.29 46.53 -53.10
N THR A 13 -14.33 45.69 -53.43
CA THR A 13 -14.41 44.25 -53.27
C THR A 13 -13.88 43.90 -51.87
N ILE A 14 -14.74 43.59 -50.95
CA ILE A 14 -14.37 43.11 -49.60
C ILE A 14 -14.07 41.62 -49.71
N ALA A 15 -12.82 41.24 -49.65
CA ALA A 15 -12.40 39.86 -49.53
C ALA A 15 -12.55 39.43 -48.05
N VAL A 16 -13.53 38.59 -47.77
CA VAL A 16 -13.70 37.94 -46.45
C VAL A 16 -12.72 36.75 -46.40
N ILE A 17 -11.63 36.93 -45.68
CA ILE A 17 -10.72 35.86 -45.36
C ILE A 17 -11.30 35.11 -44.16
N THR A 18 -11.98 34.00 -44.38
CA THR A 18 -12.41 33.03 -43.36
C THR A 18 -11.18 32.19 -42.99
N GLY A 19 -10.48 32.62 -41.92
CA GLY A 19 -9.40 31.82 -41.30
C GLY A 19 -10.01 30.63 -40.56
N LEU A 20 -9.83 29.42 -41.10
CA LEU A 20 -10.11 28.17 -40.42
C LEU A 20 -9.06 27.99 -39.28
N PHE A 21 -9.41 28.38 -38.05
CA PHE A 21 -8.67 28.00 -36.86
C PHE A 21 -8.93 26.51 -36.59
N SER A 22 -8.05 25.65 -37.09
CA SER A 22 -8.00 24.24 -36.66
C SER A 22 -7.47 24.21 -35.24
N ALA A 23 -8.36 24.16 -34.25
CA ALA A 23 -8.01 23.87 -32.87
C ALA A 23 -7.52 22.42 -32.83
N SER A 24 -6.20 22.22 -32.86
CA SER A 24 -5.58 20.94 -32.50
C SER A 24 -5.91 20.66 -31.03
N VAL A 25 -6.94 19.86 -30.78
CA VAL A 25 -7.17 19.27 -29.45
C VAL A 25 -6.03 18.29 -29.22
N CYS A 26 -4.98 18.77 -28.58
CA CYS A 26 -3.91 17.94 -28.08
C CYS A 26 -4.52 17.10 -26.95
N GLY A 27 -5.02 15.91 -27.31
CA GLY A 27 -5.46 14.92 -26.36
C GLY A 27 -4.28 14.58 -25.45
N GLN A 28 -4.25 15.12 -24.23
CA GLN A 28 -3.33 14.65 -23.20
C GLN A 28 -3.64 13.17 -22.99
N GLN A 29 -2.83 12.29 -23.59
CA GLN A 29 -2.81 10.89 -23.21
C GLN A 29 -2.41 10.86 -21.74
N GLN A 30 -3.40 10.68 -20.87
CA GLN A 30 -3.15 10.35 -19.47
C GLN A 30 -2.33 9.08 -19.45
N GLN A 31 -1.03 9.22 -19.16
CA GLN A 31 -0.18 8.05 -18.93
C GLN A 31 -0.81 7.24 -17.81
N PRO A 32 -0.99 5.92 -18.00
CA PRO A 32 -1.57 5.09 -16.96
C PRO A 32 -0.70 5.22 -15.71
N VAL A 33 -1.29 5.71 -14.62
CA VAL A 33 -0.62 5.77 -13.33
C VAL A 33 -0.18 4.35 -12.97
N PRO A 34 1.10 4.11 -12.70
CA PRO A 34 1.58 2.78 -12.34
C PRO A 34 0.75 2.25 -11.17
N ARG A 35 0.13 1.08 -11.34
CA ARG A 35 -0.67 0.46 -10.29
C ARG A 35 0.25 0.02 -9.16
N THR A 36 0.07 0.58 -7.98
CA THR A 36 0.80 0.14 -6.78
C THR A 36 0.11 -1.09 -6.22
N ILE A 37 0.80 -2.20 -6.21
CA ILE A 37 0.30 -3.49 -5.72
C ILE A 37 0.72 -3.64 -4.25
N VAL A 38 -0.25 -3.94 -3.38
CA VAL A 38 -0.01 -4.27 -1.97
C VAL A 38 -0.42 -5.70 -1.73
N LEU A 39 0.49 -6.49 -1.15
CA LEU A 39 0.17 -7.81 -0.65
C LEU A 39 -0.38 -7.72 0.77
N LEU A 40 -1.47 -8.43 1.02
CA LEU A 40 -2.00 -8.70 2.35
C LEU A 40 -1.84 -10.18 2.65
N ASP A 41 -1.12 -10.51 3.69
CA ASP A 41 -0.96 -11.87 4.21
C ASP A 41 -1.70 -12.01 5.55
N PRO A 42 -3.00 -12.38 5.56
CA PRO A 42 -3.68 -12.71 6.81
C PRO A 42 -3.06 -13.98 7.38
N ALA A 43 -2.30 -13.86 8.46
CA ALA A 43 -1.63 -14.99 9.09
C ALA A 43 -2.59 -16.10 9.48
N HIS A 44 -2.05 -17.32 9.63
CA HIS A 44 -2.80 -18.53 9.99
C HIS A 44 -3.85 -18.94 8.94
N GLY A 45 -4.72 -19.90 9.28
CA GLY A 45 -5.78 -20.40 8.41
C GLY A 45 -5.85 -21.92 8.36
N GLY A 46 -7.03 -22.46 8.11
CA GLY A 46 -7.30 -23.89 8.17
C GLY A 46 -7.12 -24.46 9.57
N PRO A 47 -6.40 -25.58 9.73
CA PRO A 47 -6.07 -26.15 11.03
C PRO A 47 -5.19 -25.26 11.91
N ASP A 48 -4.39 -24.37 11.32
CA ASP A 48 -3.60 -23.37 12.07
C ASP A 48 -4.52 -22.22 12.49
N THR A 49 -4.96 -22.24 13.75
CA THR A 49 -5.89 -21.23 14.31
C THR A 49 -5.23 -19.94 14.73
N GLY A 50 -3.89 -19.92 14.92
CA GLY A 50 -3.19 -18.86 15.62
C GLY A 50 -3.64 -18.71 17.07
N ALA A 51 -3.52 -17.52 17.63
CA ALA A 51 -3.88 -17.20 19.00
C ALA A 51 -5.40 -17.30 19.25
N HIS A 52 -5.76 -17.68 20.47
CA HIS A 52 -7.13 -17.57 20.98
C HIS A 52 -7.37 -16.15 21.51
N LEU A 53 -8.32 -15.47 20.89
CA LEU A 53 -8.68 -14.09 21.21
C LEU A 53 -9.96 -14.03 22.08
N PRO A 54 -10.31 -12.86 22.66
CA PRO A 54 -11.57 -12.71 23.42
C PRO A 54 -12.80 -13.14 22.60
N ASN A 55 -13.84 -13.58 23.30
CA ASN A 55 -15.11 -14.07 22.74
C ASN A 55 -14.95 -15.32 21.84
N ASN A 56 -13.99 -16.19 22.15
CA ASN A 56 -13.67 -17.41 21.39
C ASN A 56 -13.32 -17.16 19.90
N LEU A 57 -12.93 -15.93 19.56
CA LEU A 57 -12.46 -15.64 18.22
C LEU A 57 -11.03 -16.18 18.04
N LEU A 58 -10.74 -16.71 16.86
CA LEU A 58 -9.42 -17.19 16.50
C LEU A 58 -8.64 -16.09 15.74
N GLU A 59 -7.33 -16.06 15.90
CA GLU A 59 -6.49 -15.09 15.20
C GLU A 59 -6.69 -15.17 13.69
N LYS A 60 -6.79 -16.38 13.10
CA LYS A 60 -7.02 -16.59 11.68
C LYS A 60 -8.28 -15.88 11.15
N ASP A 61 -9.36 -15.82 11.97
CA ASP A 61 -10.62 -15.19 11.58
C ASP A 61 -10.51 -13.67 11.66
N LEU A 62 -9.84 -13.17 12.70
CA LEU A 62 -9.62 -11.72 12.87
C LEU A 62 -8.69 -11.18 11.77
N THR A 63 -7.59 -11.85 11.48
CA THR A 63 -6.63 -11.40 10.45
C THR A 63 -7.26 -11.39 9.06
N LEU A 64 -8.11 -12.35 8.73
CA LEU A 64 -8.87 -12.37 7.48
C LEU A 64 -9.90 -11.24 7.40
N ALA A 65 -10.65 -11.02 8.47
CA ALA A 65 -11.62 -9.92 8.56
C ALA A 65 -10.93 -8.56 8.48
N PHE A 66 -9.78 -8.40 9.15
CA PHE A 66 -8.99 -7.19 9.11
C PHE A 66 -8.40 -6.93 7.71
N ALA A 67 -7.86 -7.95 7.06
CA ALA A 67 -7.38 -7.86 5.68
C ALA A 67 -8.49 -7.42 4.72
N THR A 68 -9.71 -7.95 4.86
CA THR A 68 -10.87 -7.55 4.06
C THR A 68 -11.22 -6.09 4.27
N ARG A 69 -11.20 -5.61 5.52
CA ARG A 69 -11.42 -4.21 5.89
C ARG A 69 -10.36 -3.28 5.29
N LEU A 70 -9.09 -3.65 5.42
CA LEU A 70 -7.97 -2.88 4.89
C LEU A 70 -8.00 -2.83 3.36
N ARG A 71 -8.32 -3.95 2.70
CA ARG A 71 -8.51 -4.03 1.24
C ARG A 71 -9.53 -3.01 0.74
N ALA A 72 -10.68 -2.88 1.40
CA ALA A 72 -11.71 -1.92 1.01
C ALA A 72 -11.18 -0.46 1.04
N LEU A 73 -10.41 -0.10 2.07
CA LEU A 73 -9.80 1.23 2.20
C LEU A 73 -8.70 1.47 1.16
N LEU A 74 -7.87 0.48 0.91
CA LEU A 74 -6.79 0.58 -0.08
C LEU A 74 -7.34 0.69 -1.51
N ALA A 75 -8.42 -0.04 -1.83
CA ALA A 75 -9.07 0.03 -3.12
C ALA A 75 -9.57 1.46 -3.44
N THR A 76 -10.20 2.13 -2.45
CA THR A 76 -10.64 3.53 -2.61
C THR A 76 -9.47 4.51 -2.75
N SER A 77 -8.28 4.13 -2.30
CA SER A 77 -7.04 4.90 -2.44
C SER A 77 -6.23 4.57 -3.71
N GLY A 78 -6.80 3.76 -4.62
CA GLY A 78 -6.21 3.44 -5.93
C GLY A 78 -5.08 2.42 -5.87
N PHE A 79 -5.05 1.56 -4.84
CA PHE A 79 -4.15 0.41 -4.77
C PHE A 79 -4.80 -0.83 -5.42
N THR A 80 -3.96 -1.70 -5.95
CA THR A 80 -4.34 -3.08 -6.32
C THR A 80 -3.85 -4.01 -5.21
N MET A 81 -4.67 -4.94 -4.77
CA MET A 81 -4.30 -5.88 -3.70
C MET A 81 -4.19 -7.31 -4.23
N VAL A 82 -3.18 -8.00 -3.70
CA VAL A 82 -3.01 -9.45 -3.77
C VAL A 82 -3.11 -9.99 -2.34
N SER A 83 -3.67 -11.16 -2.14
CA SER A 83 -3.71 -11.82 -0.83
C SER A 83 -3.11 -13.20 -0.90
N THR A 84 -2.53 -13.66 0.20
CA THR A 84 -2.14 -15.07 0.34
C THR A 84 -3.36 -15.97 0.51
N ARG A 85 -4.44 -15.44 1.10
CA ARG A 85 -5.75 -16.11 1.19
C ARG A 85 -6.90 -15.09 1.25
N ASP A 86 -8.01 -15.44 0.65
CA ASP A 86 -9.26 -14.64 0.66
C ASP A 86 -10.39 -15.31 1.43
N ALA A 87 -10.16 -16.55 1.88
CA ALA A 87 -11.07 -17.35 2.69
C ALA A 87 -10.25 -18.17 3.69
N ASP A 88 -10.94 -18.89 4.59
CA ASP A 88 -10.28 -19.87 5.45
C ASP A 88 -10.01 -21.15 4.63
N PRO A 89 -8.75 -21.54 4.43
CA PRO A 89 -8.42 -22.71 3.61
C PRO A 89 -8.67 -24.01 4.40
N THR A 90 -8.88 -25.11 3.70
CA THR A 90 -9.01 -26.42 4.33
C THR A 90 -7.69 -26.97 4.87
N VAL A 91 -6.56 -26.50 4.31
CA VAL A 91 -5.19 -26.89 4.69
C VAL A 91 -4.41 -25.61 4.96
N SER A 92 -3.62 -25.58 6.04
CA SER A 92 -2.79 -24.44 6.37
C SER A 92 -1.68 -24.25 5.33
N PHE A 93 -1.46 -23.00 4.92
CA PHE A 93 -0.29 -22.63 4.13
C PHE A 93 0.96 -22.58 5.02
N THR A 94 2.05 -23.15 4.56
CA THR A 94 3.35 -22.96 5.17
C THR A 94 3.83 -21.52 4.96
N THR A 95 4.77 -21.07 5.77
CA THR A 95 5.39 -19.74 5.59
C THR A 95 6.10 -19.58 4.24
N ASP A 96 6.66 -20.67 3.71
CA ASP A 96 7.31 -20.66 2.39
C ASP A 96 6.28 -20.53 1.26
N GLN A 97 5.13 -21.23 1.34
CA GLN A 97 4.02 -21.07 0.38
C GLN A 97 3.46 -19.65 0.40
N ARG A 98 3.34 -19.02 1.58
CA ARG A 98 2.92 -17.60 1.70
C ARG A 98 3.92 -16.67 1.01
N ALA A 99 5.23 -16.89 1.25
CA ALA A 99 6.27 -16.11 0.58
C ALA A 99 6.27 -16.34 -0.94
N GLU A 100 6.05 -17.55 -1.41
CA GLU A 100 5.96 -17.88 -2.85
C GLU A 100 4.79 -17.13 -3.51
N ILE A 101 3.59 -17.19 -2.93
CA ILE A 101 2.41 -16.45 -3.41
C ILE A 101 2.71 -14.94 -3.45
N ALA A 102 3.32 -14.41 -2.39
CA ALA A 102 3.68 -13.00 -2.28
C ALA A 102 4.67 -12.60 -3.37
N ASN A 103 5.76 -13.30 -3.48
CA ASN A 103 6.85 -12.96 -4.41
C ASN A 103 6.44 -13.09 -5.88
N HIS A 104 5.57 -14.07 -6.18
CA HIS A 104 5.01 -14.24 -7.54
C HIS A 104 4.16 -13.03 -7.98
N GLY A 105 3.49 -12.37 -7.05
CA GLY A 105 2.67 -11.19 -7.32
C GLY A 105 3.47 -9.90 -7.55
N HIS A 106 4.79 -9.90 -7.34
CA HIS A 106 5.67 -8.74 -7.45
C HIS A 106 5.10 -7.46 -6.82
N PRO A 107 4.64 -7.50 -5.56
CA PRO A 107 4.02 -6.35 -4.92
C PRO A 107 5.04 -5.26 -4.60
N ASN A 108 4.55 -4.02 -4.53
CA ASN A 108 5.35 -2.87 -4.14
C ASN A 108 5.51 -2.77 -2.61
N ALA A 109 4.58 -3.36 -1.85
CA ALA A 109 4.64 -3.48 -0.39
C ALA A 109 3.92 -4.74 0.08
N CYS A 110 4.41 -5.35 1.17
CA CYS A 110 3.89 -6.56 1.77
C CYS A 110 3.54 -6.34 3.24
N LEU A 111 2.32 -6.68 3.63
CA LEU A 111 1.84 -6.60 5.01
C LEU A 111 1.46 -7.99 5.50
N VAL A 112 2.20 -8.52 6.48
CA VAL A 112 1.86 -9.75 7.20
C VAL A 112 1.04 -9.35 8.43
N LEU A 113 -0.18 -9.88 8.56
CA LEU A 113 -1.16 -9.42 9.54
C LEU A 113 -1.32 -10.46 10.64
N HIS A 114 -1.08 -10.05 11.88
CA HIS A 114 -1.21 -10.85 13.09
C HIS A 114 -2.09 -10.13 14.11
N ALA A 115 -2.58 -10.89 15.10
CA ALA A 115 -3.30 -10.34 16.25
C ALA A 115 -3.04 -11.16 17.50
N THR A 116 -3.02 -10.50 18.65
CA THR A 116 -2.79 -11.13 19.95
C THR A 116 -3.78 -10.62 20.99
N SER A 117 -4.04 -11.43 22.03
CA SER A 117 -4.85 -11.02 23.19
C SER A 117 -4.04 -10.32 24.27
N SER A 118 -2.73 -10.23 24.14
CA SER A 118 -1.81 -9.64 25.11
C SER A 118 -0.99 -8.52 24.48
N GLY A 119 -0.33 -7.70 25.30
CA GLY A 119 0.42 -6.54 24.83
C GLY A 119 -0.44 -5.28 24.70
N ASN A 120 0.08 -4.26 24.01
CA ASN A 120 -0.54 -2.94 23.92
C ASN A 120 -0.37 -2.33 22.54
N GLY A 121 -1.48 -1.92 21.91
CA GLY A 121 -1.47 -1.15 20.68
C GLY A 121 -1.08 -1.97 19.43
N VAL A 122 -0.23 -1.43 18.60
CA VAL A 122 0.18 -2.09 17.34
C VAL A 122 1.70 -2.26 17.33
N HIS A 123 2.17 -3.47 17.08
CA HIS A 123 3.58 -3.74 16.86
C HIS A 123 3.84 -3.82 15.36
N VAL A 124 4.76 -3.02 14.87
CA VAL A 124 5.21 -3.03 13.47
C VAL A 124 6.63 -3.59 13.45
N ILE A 125 6.79 -4.74 12.84
CA ILE A 125 8.02 -5.53 12.88
C ILE A 125 8.61 -5.58 11.47
N THR A 126 9.88 -5.20 11.35
CA THR A 126 10.68 -5.39 10.14
C THR A 126 11.67 -6.53 10.35
N SER A 127 12.16 -7.11 9.26
CA SER A 127 13.21 -8.13 9.33
C SER A 127 14.47 -7.58 9.98
N SER A 128 15.14 -8.41 10.79
CA SER A 128 16.44 -8.10 11.39
C SER A 128 17.62 -8.38 10.45
N LEU A 129 17.38 -8.85 9.24
CA LEU A 129 18.41 -9.08 8.24
C LEU A 129 19.18 -7.79 7.92
N THR A 130 20.47 -7.95 7.61
CA THR A 130 21.31 -6.84 7.20
C THR A 130 21.15 -6.59 5.69
N PRO A 131 21.07 -5.33 5.25
CA PRO A 131 21.12 -5.00 3.82
C PRO A 131 22.40 -5.53 3.18
N PRO A 132 22.39 -5.92 1.88
CA PRO A 132 23.59 -6.28 1.15
C PRO A 132 24.61 -5.13 1.18
N ARG A 133 25.89 -5.47 1.21
CA ARG A 133 26.96 -4.46 1.09
C ARG A 133 27.12 -4.06 -0.37
N GLU A 134 27.49 -2.81 -0.64
CA GLU A 134 27.81 -2.35 -2.00
C GLU A 134 28.89 -3.19 -2.70
N LEU A 135 29.77 -3.81 -1.90
CA LEU A 135 30.87 -4.68 -2.38
C LEU A 135 30.40 -6.06 -2.87
N ASP A 136 29.17 -6.46 -2.53
CA ASP A 136 28.66 -7.80 -2.87
C ASP A 136 28.31 -7.94 -4.37
N GLY A 137 28.29 -6.83 -5.12
CA GLY A 137 28.01 -6.78 -6.55
C GLY A 137 26.55 -7.07 -6.93
N PRO A 138 26.12 -6.71 -8.15
CA PRO A 138 24.71 -6.77 -8.56
C PRO A 138 24.18 -8.18 -8.79
N HIS A 139 25.01 -9.23 -8.78
CA HIS A 139 24.64 -10.62 -9.08
C HIS A 139 24.85 -11.58 -7.91
N THR A 140 24.93 -11.06 -6.69
CA THR A 140 25.10 -11.93 -5.51
C THR A 140 23.82 -12.75 -5.30
N THR A 141 23.96 -14.08 -5.31
CA THR A 141 22.87 -14.99 -4.98
C THR A 141 22.54 -14.87 -3.50
N VAL A 142 21.33 -14.49 -3.17
CA VAL A 142 20.85 -14.37 -1.80
C VAL A 142 20.11 -15.65 -1.42
N PRO A 143 20.41 -16.28 -0.27
CA PRO A 143 19.65 -17.43 0.22
C PRO A 143 18.16 -17.10 0.38
N TRP A 144 17.29 -18.09 0.19
CA TRP A 144 15.85 -17.92 0.31
C TRP A 144 15.42 -17.28 1.64
N ASN A 145 16.02 -17.70 2.73
CA ASN A 145 15.75 -17.18 4.08
C ASN A 145 16.37 -15.79 4.35
N ALA A 146 16.97 -15.17 3.37
CA ALA A 146 17.54 -13.83 3.43
C ALA A 146 17.05 -12.94 2.28
N ALA A 147 15.99 -13.35 1.57
CA ALA A 147 15.46 -12.65 0.41
C ALA A 147 15.08 -11.20 0.73
N GLN A 148 14.61 -10.93 1.95
CA GLN A 148 14.22 -9.60 2.42
C GLN A 148 15.41 -8.62 2.52
N SER A 149 16.65 -9.09 2.56
CA SER A 149 17.83 -8.24 2.80
C SER A 149 17.93 -7.05 1.84
N ALA A 150 17.60 -7.25 0.56
CA ALA A 150 17.60 -6.19 -0.46
C ALA A 150 16.55 -5.11 -0.23
N SER A 151 15.45 -5.43 0.47
CA SER A 151 14.31 -4.54 0.69
C SER A 151 14.32 -3.89 2.08
N ILE A 152 15.32 -4.15 2.92
CA ILE A 152 15.36 -3.63 4.30
C ILE A 152 15.23 -2.11 4.38
N PRO A 153 15.94 -1.28 3.58
CA PRO A 153 15.79 0.17 3.68
C PRO A 153 14.36 0.65 3.42
N GLN A 154 13.71 0.08 2.41
CA GLN A 154 12.33 0.41 2.06
C GLN A 154 11.34 -0.13 3.09
N SER A 155 11.60 -1.30 3.67
CA SER A 155 10.80 -1.87 4.76
C SER A 155 10.84 -1.00 6.01
N LEU A 156 12.00 -0.47 6.38
CA LEU A 156 12.16 0.48 7.49
C LEU A 156 11.41 1.80 7.20
N SER A 157 11.50 2.30 5.96
CA SER A 157 10.74 3.49 5.55
C SER A 157 9.23 3.25 5.65
N LEU A 158 8.73 2.09 5.20
CA LEU A 158 7.33 1.70 5.30
C LEU A 158 6.89 1.59 6.77
N ALA A 159 7.68 0.94 7.62
CA ALA A 159 7.41 0.81 9.05
C ALA A 159 7.30 2.17 9.74
N ASN A 160 8.20 3.10 9.42
CA ASN A 160 8.17 4.46 9.96
C ASN A 160 6.89 5.20 9.56
N GLU A 161 6.44 5.10 8.30
CA GLU A 161 5.19 5.72 7.87
C GLU A 161 3.97 5.17 8.60
N ILE A 162 3.92 3.84 8.76
CA ILE A 162 2.85 3.18 9.51
C ILE A 162 2.90 3.65 10.97
N GLY A 163 4.09 3.68 11.57
CA GLY A 163 4.28 4.16 12.94
C GLY A 163 3.78 5.60 13.15
N LEU A 164 4.18 6.51 12.28
CA LEU A 164 3.74 7.90 12.32
C LEU A 164 2.22 8.05 12.18
N SER A 165 1.61 7.33 11.24
CA SER A 165 0.16 7.37 11.04
C SER A 165 -0.63 6.80 12.22
N LEU A 166 -0.13 5.74 12.86
CA LEU A 166 -0.72 5.18 14.08
C LEU A 166 -0.61 6.16 15.25
N GLN A 167 0.54 6.82 15.44
CA GLN A 167 0.72 7.86 16.46
C GLN A 167 -0.22 9.04 16.23
N GLN A 168 -0.39 9.50 14.99
CA GLN A 168 -1.36 10.56 14.65
C GLN A 168 -2.80 10.14 14.97
N ALA A 169 -3.12 8.86 14.82
CA ALA A 169 -4.40 8.28 15.22
C ALA A 169 -4.52 8.01 16.72
N LYS A 170 -3.50 8.40 17.54
CA LYS A 170 -3.40 8.17 18.99
C LYS A 170 -3.46 6.67 19.36
N ILE A 171 -2.93 5.82 18.50
CA ILE A 171 -2.77 4.39 18.73
C ILE A 171 -1.33 4.15 19.16
N PRO A 172 -1.08 3.57 20.34
CA PRO A 172 0.27 3.21 20.76
C PRO A 172 0.90 2.28 19.73
N VAL A 173 2.15 2.54 19.37
CA VAL A 173 2.89 1.74 18.38
C VAL A 173 4.30 1.46 18.86
N VAL A 174 4.75 0.24 18.63
CA VAL A 174 6.13 -0.20 18.84
C VAL A 174 6.72 -0.60 17.50
N LEU A 175 7.86 0.00 17.14
CA LEU A 175 8.64 -0.42 15.98
C LEU A 175 9.77 -1.33 16.47
N SER A 176 9.89 -2.51 15.87
CA SER A 176 10.91 -3.48 16.23
C SER A 176 11.49 -4.19 15.01
N ARG A 177 12.56 -4.94 15.22
CA ARG A 177 13.16 -5.80 14.21
C ARG A 177 13.30 -7.21 14.76
N SER A 178 12.92 -8.19 13.96
CA SER A 178 13.02 -9.61 14.33
C SER A 178 13.24 -10.46 13.10
N SER A 179 13.89 -11.61 13.28
CA SER A 179 13.92 -12.65 12.24
C SER A 179 12.64 -13.47 12.38
N LEU A 180 11.78 -13.40 11.39
CA LEU A 180 10.57 -14.22 11.36
C LEU A 180 10.11 -14.51 9.91
N ARG A 181 9.43 -15.66 9.77
CA ARG A 181 8.86 -16.08 8.49
C ARG A 181 7.34 -15.77 8.48
N PRO A 182 6.79 -15.43 7.31
CA PRO A 182 7.42 -15.38 5.98
C PRO A 182 8.24 -14.10 5.72
N LEU A 183 8.33 -13.15 6.67
CA LEU A 183 8.90 -11.81 6.48
C LEU A 183 10.30 -11.86 5.85
N ASP A 184 11.20 -12.72 6.35
CA ASP A 184 12.59 -12.83 5.86
C ASP A 184 12.69 -13.41 4.44
N ASN A 185 11.63 -14.07 3.97
CA ASN A 185 11.55 -14.71 2.65
C ASN A 185 10.89 -13.83 1.57
N LEU A 186 10.36 -12.64 1.95
CA LEU A 186 9.69 -11.73 1.01
C LEU A 186 10.69 -10.89 0.23
N THR A 187 10.44 -10.70 -1.07
CA THR A 187 11.29 -9.87 -1.95
C THR A 187 10.81 -8.42 -2.08
N CYS A 188 9.66 -8.08 -1.52
CA CYS A 188 9.06 -6.75 -1.48
C CYS A 188 9.44 -6.00 -0.20
N PRO A 189 9.36 -4.66 -0.13
CA PRO A 189 9.34 -3.93 1.13
C PRO A 189 8.24 -4.48 2.04
N ALA A 190 8.60 -5.00 3.23
CA ALA A 190 7.70 -5.80 4.03
C ALA A 190 7.72 -5.43 5.51
N VAL A 191 6.55 -5.51 6.14
CA VAL A 191 6.36 -5.39 7.58
C VAL A 191 5.37 -6.45 8.07
N ALA A 192 5.59 -6.97 9.27
CA ALA A 192 4.57 -7.67 10.02
C ALA A 192 3.88 -6.67 10.96
N ILE A 193 2.56 -6.74 11.04
CA ILE A 193 1.71 -5.88 11.86
C ILE A 193 0.96 -6.79 12.83
N GLU A 194 1.29 -6.70 14.12
CA GLU A 194 0.61 -7.42 15.18
C GLU A 194 -0.30 -6.45 15.94
N ILE A 195 -1.59 -6.72 15.92
CA ILE A 195 -2.61 -5.93 16.61
C ILE A 195 -2.80 -6.51 18.01
N ALA A 196 -2.49 -5.71 19.04
CA ALA A 196 -2.71 -6.00 20.44
C ALA A 196 -3.83 -5.14 21.02
N PRO A 197 -4.36 -5.43 22.23
CA PRO A 197 -5.38 -4.60 22.87
C PRO A 197 -4.96 -3.13 23.01
N LEU A 198 -5.91 -2.21 22.89
CA LEU A 198 -5.64 -0.79 23.12
C LEU A 198 -5.74 -0.47 24.62
N PRO A 199 -4.65 -0.02 25.26
CA PRO A 199 -4.67 0.32 26.68
C PRO A 199 -5.56 1.54 26.94
N ARG A 200 -6.21 1.57 28.09
CA ARG A 200 -7.00 2.71 28.59
C ARG A 200 -6.54 3.05 30.01
N ALA A 201 -6.52 4.34 30.35
CA ALA A 201 -6.03 4.80 31.65
C ALA A 201 -6.92 4.33 32.81
N ASP A 202 -8.23 4.41 32.63
CA ASP A 202 -9.19 4.27 33.72
C ASP A 202 -10.22 3.13 33.52
N SER A 203 -9.99 2.24 32.58
CA SER A 203 -10.91 1.16 32.23
C SER A 203 -10.20 -0.05 31.65
N ALA A 204 -10.92 -1.15 31.46
CA ALA A 204 -10.39 -2.30 30.75
C ALA A 204 -9.92 -1.91 29.34
N ALA A 205 -8.84 -2.53 28.88
CA ALA A 205 -8.32 -2.32 27.54
C ALA A 205 -9.38 -2.62 26.47
N THR A 206 -9.39 -1.83 25.39
CA THR A 206 -10.24 -2.14 24.23
C THR A 206 -9.69 -3.40 23.55
N PRO A 207 -10.49 -4.46 23.43
CA PRO A 207 -10.01 -5.71 22.85
C PRO A 207 -9.72 -5.56 21.35
N VAL A 208 -8.86 -6.42 20.82
CA VAL A 208 -8.55 -6.48 19.39
C VAL A 208 -9.77 -6.79 18.52
N THR A 209 -10.81 -7.35 19.13
CA THR A 209 -12.08 -7.69 18.47
C THR A 209 -13.00 -6.48 18.29
N ASP A 210 -12.68 -5.30 18.88
CA ASP A 210 -13.48 -4.08 18.74
C ASP A 210 -13.46 -3.55 17.31
N PRO A 211 -14.62 -3.44 16.64
CA PRO A 211 -14.67 -3.04 15.23
C PRO A 211 -14.18 -1.60 14.99
N SER A 212 -14.41 -0.68 15.94
CA SER A 212 -13.99 0.72 15.82
C SER A 212 -12.49 0.85 15.94
N TYR A 213 -11.89 0.08 16.85
CA TYR A 213 -10.44 0.02 17.01
C TYR A 213 -9.77 -0.53 15.75
N GLN A 214 -10.26 -1.66 15.21
CA GLN A 214 -9.79 -2.21 13.95
C GLN A 214 -9.93 -1.21 12.79
N GLN A 215 -11.06 -0.50 12.72
CA GLN A 215 -11.29 0.49 11.68
C GLN A 215 -10.29 1.65 11.76
N ASN A 216 -9.96 2.10 12.96
CA ASN A 216 -8.99 3.19 13.14
C ASN A 216 -7.57 2.74 12.75
N ILE A 217 -7.17 1.52 13.12
CA ILE A 217 -5.89 0.93 12.66
C ILE A 217 -5.86 0.83 11.14
N ALA A 218 -6.90 0.28 10.53
CA ALA A 218 -6.95 0.11 9.08
C ALA A 218 -6.88 1.45 8.32
N LYS A 219 -7.56 2.50 8.82
CA LYS A 219 -7.47 3.86 8.27
C LYS A 219 -6.05 4.43 8.37
N ALA A 220 -5.40 4.26 9.53
CA ALA A 220 -4.03 4.72 9.75
C ALA A 220 -3.04 4.03 8.79
N ILE A 221 -3.16 2.70 8.62
CA ILE A 221 -2.32 1.93 7.69
C ILE A 221 -2.58 2.37 6.24
N ALA A 222 -3.82 2.57 5.82
CA ALA A 222 -4.15 3.02 4.47
C ALA A 222 -3.59 4.43 4.18
N ALA A 223 -3.67 5.35 5.15
CA ALA A 223 -3.06 6.66 5.06
C ALA A 223 -1.52 6.57 4.96
N ALA A 224 -0.89 5.73 5.76
CA ALA A 224 0.55 5.47 5.72
C ALA A 224 1.01 4.97 4.36
N LEU A 225 0.33 3.98 3.80
CA LEU A 225 0.65 3.45 2.47
C LEU A 225 0.50 4.50 1.36
N THR A 226 -0.51 5.36 1.46
CA THR A 226 -0.72 6.47 0.53
C THR A 226 0.44 7.47 0.61
N SER A 227 0.85 7.85 1.82
CA SER A 227 2.00 8.73 2.07
C SER A 227 3.32 8.09 1.60
N TRP A 228 3.54 6.82 1.92
CA TRP A 228 4.72 6.08 1.50
C TRP A 228 4.82 5.97 -0.02
N ARG A 229 3.72 5.62 -0.71
CA ARG A 229 3.66 5.57 -2.17
C ARG A 229 4.05 6.90 -2.82
N SER A 230 3.55 8.02 -2.31
CA SER A 230 3.84 9.34 -2.88
C SER A 230 5.33 9.70 -2.81
N ARG A 231 6.07 9.16 -1.85
CA ARG A 231 7.52 9.33 -1.71
C ARG A 231 8.36 8.40 -2.58
N GLN A 232 7.78 7.30 -3.06
CA GLN A 232 8.45 6.39 -3.99
C GLN A 232 8.42 6.91 -5.45
N ILE A 233 7.53 7.85 -5.77
CA ILE A 233 7.46 8.47 -7.09
C ILE A 233 8.55 9.55 -7.15
N PRO A 234 9.54 9.46 -8.08
CA PRO A 234 10.57 10.50 -8.21
C PRO A 234 9.92 11.87 -8.46
N VAL A 235 10.36 12.89 -7.72
CA VAL A 235 9.97 14.29 -7.96
C VAL A 235 10.52 14.66 -9.35
N GLY A 236 9.70 14.56 -10.37
CA GLY A 236 10.08 14.82 -11.78
C GLY A 236 9.31 14.01 -12.81
N ALA A 237 8.55 12.99 -12.40
CA ALA A 237 7.69 12.22 -13.31
C ALA A 237 6.32 12.87 -13.58
N ALA A 238 6.03 14.01 -12.95
CA ALA A 238 4.84 14.83 -13.18
C ALA A 238 5.22 16.05 -14.03
N LYS A 239 5.46 15.85 -15.32
CA LYS A 239 5.49 16.90 -16.34
C LYS A 239 4.64 16.50 -17.52
#